data_5c04a9b5a4b0f9518f1cc21f8510c4f1
#
_entry.id   5c04a9b5a4b0f9518f1cc21f8510c4f1
#
_cell.length_a   1.000
_cell.length_b   1.000
_cell.length_c   1.000
_cell.angle_alpha   90.00
_cell.angle_beta   90.00
_cell.angle_gamma   90.00
#
_symmetry.space_group_name_H-M   'P 1'
#
loop_
_entity.id
_entity.type
_entity.pdbx_description
1 polymer ?
#
loop_
_entity_poly.entity_id
_entity_poly.type
_entity_poly.pdbx_seq_one_letter_code
_entity_poly.pdbx_strand_id
1 'polypeptide(L)'
;MNFNNFTIKAQEAVQEAVNLVQSRGQQAIEPVHVLQSVMKVGENVTNFIFQKLGMNGQQIALVLDKQIDSLPKVSGGEPYLSRETNEVFQKATQYSKEMGDEFVSLEPVLLALLNVKSTASVSYTHLTLPTKRIV
;
A
#
# COMPACT_ATOMS: atom_id res chain seq x y z
N MET A 1 -9.65 -5.51 11.34
CA MET A 1 -9.40 -6.57 10.36
C MET A 1 -8.36 -7.54 10.86
N ASN A 2 -8.55 -8.79 10.51
CA ASN A 2 -7.66 -9.84 10.99
C ASN A 2 -6.62 -10.15 9.93
N PHE A 3 -5.34 -10.16 10.31
CA PHE A 3 -4.25 -10.44 9.38
C PHE A 3 -3.61 -11.81 9.57
N ASN A 4 -4.33 -12.71 10.23
CA ASN A 4 -3.75 -14.03 10.51
C ASN A 4 -3.43 -14.84 9.26
N ASN A 5 -4.14 -14.57 8.17
CA ASN A 5 -3.86 -15.27 6.92
C ASN A 5 -2.95 -14.47 5.98
N PHE A 6 -2.26 -13.49 6.51
CA PHE A 6 -1.24 -12.75 5.75
C PHE A 6 0.12 -13.39 6.03
N THR A 7 1.00 -13.37 5.04
CA THR A 7 2.37 -13.86 5.28
C THR A 7 3.07 -12.96 6.30
N ILE A 8 4.16 -13.47 6.85
CA ILE A 8 4.91 -12.69 7.84
C ILE A 8 5.39 -11.37 7.23
N LYS A 9 5.88 -11.39 6.00
CA LYS A 9 6.30 -10.17 5.34
C LYS A 9 5.14 -9.18 5.17
N ALA A 10 3.97 -9.68 4.80
CA ALA A 10 2.81 -8.81 4.66
C ALA A 10 2.38 -8.24 6.01
N GLN A 11 2.47 -9.04 7.07
CA GLN A 11 2.18 -8.54 8.40
C GLN A 11 3.19 -7.48 8.83
N GLU A 12 4.46 -7.66 8.46
CA GLU A 12 5.49 -6.65 8.73
C GLU A 12 5.17 -5.33 8.03
N ALA A 13 4.67 -5.40 6.82
CA ALA A 13 4.31 -4.18 6.09
C ALA A 13 3.15 -3.47 6.76
N VAL A 14 2.17 -4.20 7.27
CA VAL A 14 1.06 -3.59 7.99
C VAL A 14 1.57 -2.92 9.26
N GLN A 15 2.45 -3.61 9.99
CA GLN A 15 3.01 -3.04 11.22
C GLN A 15 3.84 -1.79 10.91
N GLU A 16 4.58 -1.81 9.82
CA GLU A 16 5.35 -0.66 9.41
C GLU A 16 4.44 0.53 9.08
N ALA A 17 3.28 0.26 8.47
CA ALA A 17 2.32 1.32 8.19
C ALA A 17 1.78 1.94 9.48
N VAL A 18 1.53 1.11 10.50
CA VAL A 18 1.12 1.60 11.82
C VAL A 18 2.20 2.50 12.40
N ASN A 19 3.45 2.04 12.34
CA ASN A 19 4.57 2.81 12.87
C ASN A 19 4.73 4.14 12.14
N LEU A 20 4.55 4.14 10.84
CA LEU A 20 4.67 5.33 10.03
C LEU A 20 3.59 6.37 10.41
N VAL A 21 2.36 5.91 10.56
CA VAL A 21 1.26 6.78 10.95
C VAL A 21 1.55 7.41 12.30
N GLN A 22 2.01 6.61 13.25
CA GLN A 22 2.32 7.11 14.58
C GLN A 22 3.47 8.10 14.57
N SER A 23 4.50 7.82 13.78
CA SER A 23 5.66 8.69 13.72
C SER A 23 5.35 10.04 13.09
N ARG A 24 4.32 10.10 12.24
CA ARG A 24 3.92 11.34 11.60
C ARG A 24 2.81 12.06 12.37
N GLY A 25 2.40 11.54 13.52
CA GLY A 25 1.33 12.15 14.30
C GLY A 25 -0.03 12.05 13.65
N GLN A 26 -0.22 11.03 12.85
CA GLN A 26 -1.47 10.79 12.15
C GLN A 26 -2.21 9.63 12.78
N GLN A 27 -3.43 9.38 12.34
CA GLN A 27 -4.23 8.32 12.95
C GLN A 27 -4.78 7.34 11.94
N ALA A 28 -5.33 7.83 10.84
CA ALA A 28 -5.89 6.94 9.81
C ALA A 28 -4.76 6.36 8.96
N ILE A 29 -4.73 5.04 8.84
CA ILE A 29 -3.76 4.36 7.99
C ILE A 29 -4.36 4.35 6.59
N GLU A 30 -3.80 5.18 5.72
CA GLU A 30 -4.28 5.35 4.36
C GLU A 30 -3.49 4.46 3.38
N PRO A 31 -4.01 4.26 2.16
CA PRO A 31 -3.26 3.46 1.20
C PRO A 31 -1.85 3.97 0.93
N VAL A 32 -1.61 5.27 1.01
CA VAL A 32 -0.25 5.81 0.83
C VAL A 32 0.70 5.31 1.89
N HIS A 33 0.22 5.15 3.12
CA HIS A 33 1.05 4.61 4.20
C HIS A 33 1.39 3.14 3.92
N VAL A 34 0.40 2.39 3.47
CA VAL A 34 0.61 0.97 3.18
C VAL A 34 1.57 0.81 2.01
N LEU A 35 1.43 1.62 0.97
CA LEU A 35 2.31 1.51 -0.19
C LEU A 35 3.76 1.82 0.19
N GLN A 36 3.97 2.88 0.97
CA GLN A 36 5.34 3.20 1.39
C GLN A 36 5.91 2.07 2.24
N SER A 37 5.10 1.47 3.09
CA SER A 37 5.53 0.37 3.95
C SER A 37 5.86 -0.87 3.14
N VAL A 38 5.05 -1.18 2.13
CA VAL A 38 5.33 -2.32 1.24
C VAL A 38 6.63 -2.09 0.48
N MET A 39 6.86 -0.87 0.03
CA MET A 39 8.09 -0.53 -0.69
C MET A 39 9.31 -0.70 0.21
N LYS A 40 9.17 -0.41 1.50
CA LYS A 40 10.27 -0.52 2.42
C LYS A 40 10.51 -1.97 2.83
N VAL A 41 9.47 -2.69 3.19
CA VAL A 41 9.59 -4.07 3.68
C VAL A 41 9.89 -5.05 2.56
N GLY A 42 9.26 -4.85 1.41
CA GLY A 42 9.42 -5.75 0.28
C GLY A 42 10.06 -5.08 -0.92
N GLU A 43 11.22 -4.50 -0.73
CA GLU A 43 11.90 -3.75 -1.77
C GLU A 43 12.10 -4.55 -3.05
N ASN A 44 12.48 -5.81 -2.92
CA ASN A 44 12.73 -6.64 -4.11
C ASN A 44 11.45 -6.89 -4.90
N VAL A 45 10.37 -7.20 -4.20
CA VAL A 45 9.08 -7.46 -4.86
C VAL A 45 8.58 -6.18 -5.52
N THR A 46 8.68 -5.08 -4.80
CA THR A 46 8.19 -3.80 -5.28
C THR A 46 8.96 -3.35 -6.52
N ASN A 47 10.28 -3.45 -6.48
CA ASN A 47 11.11 -3.04 -7.61
C ASN A 47 10.83 -3.91 -8.83
N PHE A 48 10.65 -5.20 -8.61
CA PHE A 48 10.36 -6.12 -9.71
C PHE A 48 9.06 -5.73 -10.41
N ILE A 49 8.00 -5.49 -9.62
CA ILE A 49 6.70 -5.15 -10.19
C ILE A 49 6.73 -3.79 -10.86
N PHE A 50 7.35 -2.80 -10.20
CA PHE A 50 7.44 -1.46 -10.78
C PHE A 50 8.19 -1.49 -12.10
N GLN A 51 9.27 -2.26 -12.17
CA GLN A 51 10.05 -2.36 -13.39
C GLN A 51 9.22 -2.98 -14.50
N LYS A 52 8.45 -4.00 -14.18
CA LYS A 52 7.59 -4.64 -15.18
C LYS A 52 6.51 -3.70 -15.69
N LEU A 53 6.02 -2.80 -14.84
CA LEU A 53 4.96 -1.88 -15.22
C LEU A 53 5.51 -0.56 -15.78
N GLY A 54 6.80 -0.42 -15.85
CA GLY A 54 7.41 0.81 -16.35
C GLY A 54 7.28 1.97 -15.38
N MET A 55 7.19 1.68 -14.08
CA MET A 55 7.01 2.71 -13.07
C MET A 55 8.34 3.06 -12.42
N ASN A 56 8.49 4.32 -12.03
CA ASN A 56 9.69 4.80 -11.39
C ASN A 56 9.48 4.83 -9.87
N GLY A 57 10.10 3.88 -9.18
CA GLY A 57 9.91 3.75 -7.75
C GLY A 57 10.40 4.93 -6.94
N GLN A 58 11.50 5.56 -7.37
CA GLN A 58 12.03 6.71 -6.66
C GLN A 58 11.08 7.90 -6.73
N GLN A 59 10.51 8.12 -7.90
CA GLN A 59 9.54 9.19 -8.08
C GLN A 59 8.29 8.93 -7.25
N ILE A 60 7.84 7.68 -7.24
CA ILE A 60 6.67 7.31 -6.45
C ILE A 60 6.94 7.55 -4.98
N ALA A 61 8.12 7.19 -4.50
CA ALA A 61 8.47 7.40 -3.09
C ALA A 61 8.42 8.87 -2.71
N LEU A 62 8.91 9.74 -3.59
CA LEU A 62 8.89 11.17 -3.32
C LEU A 62 7.47 11.72 -3.26
N VAL A 63 6.63 11.29 -4.19
CA VAL A 63 5.23 11.73 -4.20
C VAL A 63 4.50 11.24 -2.97
N LEU A 64 4.74 9.98 -2.58
CA LEU A 64 4.11 9.42 -1.38
C LEU A 64 4.51 10.19 -0.13
N ASP A 65 5.79 10.54 -0.03
CA ASP A 65 6.27 11.26 1.13
C ASP A 65 5.54 12.60 1.27
N LYS A 66 5.37 13.31 0.16
CA LYS A 66 4.65 14.57 0.17
C LYS A 66 3.18 14.39 0.51
N GLN A 67 2.56 13.37 -0.02
CA GLN A 67 1.16 13.11 0.26
C GLN A 67 0.95 12.76 1.73
N ILE A 68 1.84 11.96 2.29
CA ILE A 68 1.76 11.58 3.69
C ILE A 68 1.91 12.81 4.58
N ASP A 69 2.86 13.68 4.24
CA ASP A 69 3.05 14.89 5.01
C ASP A 69 1.85 15.84 4.97
N SER A 70 1.07 15.77 3.90
CA SER A 70 -0.09 16.64 3.76
C SER A 70 -1.33 16.14 4.49
N LEU A 71 -1.29 14.92 5.00
CA LEU A 71 -2.44 14.35 5.69
C LEU A 71 -2.60 14.98 7.08
N PRO A 72 -3.84 15.02 7.60
CA PRO A 72 -4.08 15.67 8.88
C PRO A 72 -3.32 15.01 10.02
N LYS A 73 -2.84 15.81 10.93
CA LYS A 73 -2.21 15.33 12.15
C LYS A 73 -3.24 15.43 13.27
N VAL A 74 -3.34 14.35 14.04
CA VAL A 74 -4.35 14.25 15.09
C VAL A 74 -3.66 13.84 16.35
N SER A 75 -3.99 14.47 17.47
CA SER A 75 -3.36 14.08 18.71
C SER A 75 -4.26 13.10 19.46
N GLY A 76 -3.67 12.05 19.96
CA GLY A 76 -4.36 11.01 20.70
C GLY A 76 -5.09 10.04 19.76
N GLY A 77 -5.54 8.97 20.31
CA GLY A 77 -6.28 7.98 19.54
C GLY A 77 -5.37 6.93 18.92
N GLU A 78 -5.91 5.77 18.73
CA GLU A 78 -5.17 4.65 18.18
C GLU A 78 -5.26 4.64 16.67
N PRO A 79 -4.21 4.19 15.97
CA PRO A 79 -4.27 4.07 14.52
C PRO A 79 -5.37 3.11 14.09
N TYR A 80 -6.00 3.42 12.99
CA TYR A 80 -7.05 2.55 12.44
C TYR A 80 -6.95 2.57 10.92
N LEU A 81 -7.45 1.50 10.30
CA LEU A 81 -7.45 1.40 8.84
C LEU A 81 -8.56 2.27 8.27
N SER A 82 -8.22 3.11 7.31
CA SER A 82 -9.25 3.88 6.63
C SER A 82 -10.12 2.95 5.79
N ARG A 83 -11.25 3.46 5.33
CA ARG A 83 -12.15 2.69 4.49
C ARG A 83 -11.44 2.20 3.22
N GLU A 84 -10.68 3.08 2.59
CA GLU A 84 -9.96 2.73 1.37
C GLU A 84 -8.90 1.68 1.63
N THR A 85 -8.24 1.75 2.78
CA THR A 85 -7.24 0.76 3.13
C THR A 85 -7.87 -0.60 3.39
N ASN A 86 -9.05 -0.61 4.02
CA ASN A 86 -9.79 -1.87 4.18
C ASN A 86 -10.14 -2.47 2.82
N GLU A 87 -10.53 -1.64 1.86
CA GLU A 87 -10.82 -2.11 0.51
C GLU A 87 -9.58 -2.71 -0.15
N VAL A 88 -8.43 -2.09 0.06
CA VAL A 88 -7.18 -2.62 -0.47
C VAL A 88 -6.92 -4.03 0.04
N PHE A 89 -7.06 -4.23 1.34
CA PHE A 89 -6.79 -5.56 1.92
C PHE A 89 -7.83 -6.59 1.51
N GLN A 90 -9.08 -6.18 1.33
CA GLN A 90 -10.11 -7.09 0.81
C GLN A 90 -9.79 -7.51 -0.61
N LYS A 91 -9.37 -6.56 -1.44
CA LYS A 91 -8.98 -6.83 -2.81
C LYS A 91 -7.76 -7.75 -2.86
N ALA A 92 -6.79 -7.50 -1.99
CA ALA A 92 -5.60 -8.33 -1.91
C ALA A 92 -5.95 -9.76 -1.55
N THR A 93 -6.88 -9.94 -0.63
CA THR A 93 -7.34 -11.26 -0.23
C THR A 93 -8.01 -11.97 -1.41
N GLN A 94 -8.81 -11.23 -2.16
CA GLN A 94 -9.47 -11.77 -3.33
C GLN A 94 -8.45 -12.21 -4.39
N TYR A 95 -7.45 -11.38 -4.65
CA TYR A 95 -6.40 -11.71 -5.61
C TYR A 95 -5.64 -12.96 -5.19
N SER A 96 -5.35 -13.10 -3.89
CA SER A 96 -4.69 -14.28 -3.38
C SER A 96 -5.48 -15.53 -3.66
N LYS A 97 -6.79 -15.47 -3.43
CA LYS A 97 -7.64 -16.62 -3.69
C LYS A 97 -7.68 -16.98 -5.16
N GLU A 98 -7.71 -15.98 -6.02
CA GLU A 98 -7.72 -16.22 -7.46
C GLU A 98 -6.42 -16.85 -7.94
N MET A 99 -5.32 -16.53 -7.26
CA MET A 99 -4.02 -17.11 -7.58
C MET A 99 -3.81 -18.47 -6.94
N GLY A 100 -4.77 -18.93 -6.14
CA GLY A 100 -4.66 -20.23 -5.48
C GLY A 100 -3.77 -20.20 -4.25
N ASP A 101 -3.48 -19.03 -3.69
CA ASP A 101 -2.63 -18.93 -2.52
C ASP A 101 -3.44 -18.97 -1.24
N GLU A 102 -2.89 -19.67 -0.26
CA GLU A 102 -3.53 -19.77 1.04
C GLU A 102 -3.31 -18.51 1.87
N PHE A 103 -2.17 -17.88 1.70
CA PHE A 103 -1.82 -16.69 2.46
C PHE A 103 -1.66 -15.47 1.57
N VAL A 104 -2.02 -14.30 2.09
CA VAL A 104 -1.90 -13.04 1.36
C VAL A 104 -0.47 -12.53 1.53
N SER A 105 0.25 -12.42 0.42
CA SER A 105 1.63 -11.94 0.42
C SER A 105 1.69 -10.48 -0.03
N LEU A 106 2.89 -9.95 -0.16
CA LEU A 106 3.05 -8.55 -0.54
C LEU A 106 2.59 -8.25 -1.96
N GLU A 107 2.77 -9.20 -2.88
CA GLU A 107 2.42 -8.95 -4.27
C GLU A 107 0.94 -8.62 -4.46
N PRO A 108 0.00 -9.42 -3.95
CA PRO A 108 -1.41 -9.04 -4.11
C PRO A 108 -1.76 -7.75 -3.38
N VAL A 109 -1.09 -7.44 -2.28
CA VAL A 109 -1.32 -6.16 -1.61
C VAL A 109 -0.88 -5.01 -2.51
N LEU A 110 0.28 -5.13 -3.12
CA LEU A 110 0.78 -4.10 -4.02
C LEU A 110 -0.14 -3.93 -5.23
N LEU A 111 -0.57 -5.03 -5.83
CA LEU A 111 -1.48 -4.96 -6.97
C LEU A 111 -2.81 -4.31 -6.58
N ALA A 112 -3.31 -4.62 -5.39
CA ALA A 112 -4.55 -4.01 -4.92
C ALA A 112 -4.37 -2.50 -4.72
N LEU A 113 -3.22 -2.10 -4.19
CA LEU A 113 -2.95 -0.67 -4.01
C LEU A 113 -2.95 0.08 -5.34
N LEU A 114 -2.47 -0.55 -6.39
CA LEU A 114 -2.39 0.09 -7.69
C LEU A 114 -3.73 0.11 -8.42
N ASN A 115 -4.66 -0.74 -8.01
CA ASN A 115 -5.94 -0.87 -8.70
C ASN A 115 -7.14 -0.27 -7.98
N VAL A 116 -7.04 -0.04 -6.69
CA VAL A 116 -8.15 0.56 -5.96
C VAL A 116 -8.21 2.05 -6.29
N LYS A 117 -9.40 2.54 -6.62
CA LYS A 117 -9.57 3.94 -6.93
C LYS A 117 -9.56 4.75 -5.66
N SER A 118 -8.56 5.59 -5.53
CA SER A 118 -8.44 6.49 -4.40
C SER A 118 -7.62 7.67 -4.88
N THR A 119 -7.62 8.75 -4.12
CA THR A 119 -6.83 9.91 -4.47
C THR A 119 -5.36 9.53 -4.58
N ALA A 120 -4.90 8.70 -3.67
CA ALA A 120 -3.51 8.27 -3.68
C ALA A 120 -3.18 7.47 -4.92
N SER A 121 -4.00 6.47 -5.26
CA SER A 121 -3.69 5.64 -6.41
C SER A 121 -3.75 6.44 -7.71
N VAL A 122 -4.63 7.41 -7.80
CA VAL A 122 -4.68 8.26 -8.98
C VAL A 122 -3.40 9.08 -9.07
N SER A 123 -2.94 9.61 -7.96
CA SER A 123 -1.76 10.47 -7.96
C SER A 123 -0.52 9.76 -8.46
N TYR A 124 -0.24 8.58 -7.95
CA TYR A 124 1.01 7.94 -8.38
C TYR A 124 0.86 7.19 -9.70
N THR A 125 -0.34 6.85 -10.12
CA THR A 125 -0.48 6.27 -11.44
C THR A 125 -0.29 7.31 -12.53
N HIS A 126 -0.51 8.58 -12.23
CA HIS A 126 -0.22 9.61 -13.19
C HIS A 126 1.25 9.67 -13.56
N LEU A 127 2.14 9.24 -12.70
CA LEU A 127 3.54 9.25 -12.98
C LEU A 127 3.97 8.14 -13.92
N THR A 128 3.11 7.16 -14.13
CA THR A 128 3.50 6.00 -14.88
C THR A 128 2.89 5.92 -16.22
N LEU A 129 2.11 6.85 -16.59
CA LEU A 129 1.60 6.85 -17.88
C LEU A 129 0.91 5.67 -18.31
N PRO A 130 1.03 5.16 -19.42
CA PRO A 130 0.14 4.23 -20.04
C PRO A 130 -0.07 2.95 -19.30
N THR A 131 -0.21 2.98 -18.06
CA THR A 131 -0.31 1.78 -17.35
C THR A 131 -1.71 1.34 -17.09
N LYS A 132 -2.65 1.90 -17.74
CA LYS A 132 -3.98 1.52 -17.53
C LYS A 132 -4.21 0.08 -17.87
N ARG A 133 -3.23 -0.58 -18.40
CA ARG A 133 -3.42 -1.92 -18.68
C ARG A 133 -2.90 -2.77 -17.68
N ILE A 134 -2.66 -2.37 -16.55
CA ILE A 134 -2.18 -3.11 -15.48
C ILE A 134 -2.95 -4.28 -15.16
N VAL A 135 -4.04 -4.38 -15.44
CA VAL A 135 -4.78 -5.48 -15.02
C VAL A 135 -4.45 -6.78 -15.49
#